data_35825f8114231cc12c578ab128f779ef
#
_entry.id   35825f8114231cc12c578ab128f779ef
#
_cell.length_a   1.000
_cell.length_b   1.000
_cell.length_c   1.000
_cell.angle_alpha   90.00
_cell.angle_beta   90.00
_cell.angle_gamma   90.00
#
_symmetry.space_group_name_H-M   'P 1'
#
loop_
_entity.id
_entity.type
_entity.pdbx_description
1 polymer ?
#
loop_
_entity_poly.entity_id
_entity_poly.type
_entity_poly.pdbx_seq_one_letter_code
_entity_poly.pdbx_strand_id
1 'polypeptide(L)'
;LEKALKKDNTTGTEHAILKLTDGLEENFVKRAAQAEHMHKLITASPHPTLVCGDFNSLPSSYTYHTMKGNRLKDGFQTCGHGYMYTFLRIDYIFHSEELEGLDYFSPELDYSDHNPVVMRMKIK
;
A
#
# COMPACT_ATOMS: atom_id res chain seq x y z
N LEU A 1 -10.64 -6.96 -24.45
CA LEU A 1 -9.30 -6.90 -25.03
C LEU A 1 -9.04 -8.05 -25.98
N GLU A 2 -9.37 -9.26 -25.57
CA GLU A 2 -9.22 -10.46 -26.39
C GLU A 2 -10.03 -10.37 -27.69
N LYS A 3 -11.21 -9.79 -27.64
CA LYS A 3 -12.06 -9.54 -28.82
C LYS A 3 -11.44 -8.55 -29.80
N ALA A 4 -10.75 -7.54 -29.31
CA ALA A 4 -10.03 -6.55 -30.12
C ALA A 4 -8.81 -7.16 -30.80
N LEU A 5 -8.11 -8.07 -30.14
CA LEU A 5 -6.95 -8.79 -30.65
C LEU A 5 -7.35 -9.77 -31.76
N LYS A 6 -8.50 -10.44 -31.64
CA LYS A 6 -9.02 -11.41 -32.63
C LYS A 6 -9.53 -10.79 -33.91
N LYS A 7 -9.84 -9.51 -33.92
CA LYS A 7 -10.42 -8.82 -35.09
C LYS A 7 -9.40 -8.35 -36.11
N ASP A 8 -8.12 -8.55 -35.88
CA ASP A 8 -7.06 -8.03 -36.71
C ASP A 8 -7.28 -6.53 -37.06
N ASN A 9 -7.82 -5.81 -36.13
CA ASN A 9 -8.14 -4.39 -36.24
C ASN A 9 -7.18 -3.62 -35.34
N THR A 10 -6.05 -3.21 -35.92
CA THR A 10 -4.98 -2.49 -35.23
C THR A 10 -5.50 -1.26 -34.51
N THR A 11 -6.39 -0.52 -35.13
CA THR A 11 -6.99 0.69 -34.54
C THR A 11 -7.81 0.39 -33.30
N GLY A 12 -8.62 -0.67 -33.32
CA GLY A 12 -9.39 -1.10 -32.16
C GLY A 12 -8.55 -1.59 -31.01
N THR A 13 -7.47 -2.31 -31.33
CA THR A 13 -6.50 -2.81 -30.35
C THR A 13 -5.73 -1.65 -29.68
N GLU A 14 -5.25 -0.71 -30.48
CA GLU A 14 -4.57 0.48 -30.01
C GLU A 14 -5.47 1.30 -29.10
N HIS A 15 -6.71 1.52 -29.49
CA HIS A 15 -7.69 2.25 -28.69
C HIS A 15 -7.98 1.57 -27.35
N ALA A 16 -8.11 0.23 -27.34
CA ALA A 16 -8.33 -0.54 -26.12
C ALA A 16 -7.13 -0.44 -25.17
N ILE A 17 -5.90 -0.53 -25.70
CA ILE A 17 -4.67 -0.39 -24.92
C ILE A 17 -4.55 1.02 -24.33
N LEU A 18 -4.78 2.05 -25.12
CA LEU A 18 -4.75 3.44 -24.65
C LEU A 18 -5.77 3.69 -23.55
N LYS A 19 -6.97 3.15 -23.68
CA LYS A 19 -8.02 3.29 -22.68
C LYS A 19 -7.67 2.62 -21.36
N LEU A 20 -7.04 1.44 -21.41
CA LEU A 20 -6.53 0.76 -20.19
C LEU A 20 -5.39 1.55 -19.55
N THR A 21 -4.45 2.04 -20.35
CA THR A 21 -3.31 2.84 -19.89
C THR A 21 -3.79 4.12 -19.23
N ASP A 22 -4.72 4.83 -19.84
CA ASP A 22 -5.31 6.06 -19.29
C ASP A 22 -6.00 5.80 -17.94
N GLY A 23 -6.74 4.70 -17.82
CA GLY A 23 -7.38 4.30 -16.57
C GLY A 23 -6.39 3.99 -15.45
N LEU A 24 -5.32 3.27 -15.77
CA LEU A 24 -4.25 2.96 -14.81
C LEU A 24 -3.49 4.22 -14.39
N GLU A 25 -3.19 5.11 -15.32
CA GLU A 25 -2.53 6.38 -15.07
C GLU A 25 -3.39 7.27 -14.17
N GLU A 26 -4.68 7.38 -14.46
CA GLU A 26 -5.62 8.16 -13.64
C GLU A 26 -5.67 7.62 -12.20
N ASN A 27 -5.75 6.31 -12.01
CA ASN A 27 -5.75 5.69 -10.68
C ASN A 27 -4.43 5.91 -9.95
N PHE A 28 -3.31 5.86 -10.65
CA PHE A 28 -2.00 6.17 -10.10
C PHE A 28 -1.94 7.62 -9.60
N VAL A 29 -2.39 8.58 -10.40
CA VAL A 29 -2.40 10.00 -10.04
C VAL A 29 -3.29 10.24 -8.82
N LYS A 30 -4.46 9.63 -8.77
CA LYS A 30 -5.36 9.73 -7.61
C LYS A 30 -4.72 9.19 -6.33
N ARG A 31 -4.09 8.02 -6.39
CA ARG A 31 -3.41 7.44 -5.23
C ARG A 31 -2.22 8.26 -4.79
N ALA A 32 -1.46 8.81 -5.72
CA ALA A 32 -0.35 9.69 -5.42
C ALA A 32 -0.82 10.95 -4.69
N ALA A 33 -1.88 11.58 -5.16
CA ALA A 33 -2.47 12.76 -4.52
C ALA A 33 -2.99 12.45 -3.11
N GLN A 34 -3.65 11.31 -2.92
CA GLN A 34 -4.12 10.87 -1.62
C GLN A 34 -2.95 10.60 -0.65
N ALA A 35 -1.89 9.96 -1.12
CA ALA A 35 -0.71 9.69 -0.32
C ALA A 35 -0.01 10.98 0.11
N GLU A 36 0.10 11.95 -0.76
CA GLU A 36 0.67 13.26 -0.46
C GLU A 36 -0.16 14.03 0.57
N HIS A 37 -1.48 13.96 0.45
CA HIS A 37 -2.37 14.57 1.44
C HIS A 37 -2.21 13.91 2.82
N MET A 38 -2.18 12.60 2.87
CA MET A 38 -1.94 11.86 4.12
C MET A 38 -0.57 12.17 4.71
N HIS A 39 0.46 12.27 3.87
CA HIS A 39 1.79 12.64 4.32
C HIS A 39 1.81 13.99 5.03
N LYS A 40 1.08 14.97 4.52
CA LYS A 40 0.96 16.29 5.17
C LYS A 40 0.30 16.19 6.54
N LEU A 41 -0.77 15.41 6.65
CA LEU A 41 -1.47 15.20 7.93
C LEU A 41 -0.56 14.50 8.96
N ILE A 42 0.15 13.47 8.52
CA ILE A 42 1.07 12.70 9.36
C ILE A 42 2.21 13.61 9.86
N THR A 43 2.81 14.39 8.98
CA THR A 43 3.90 15.28 9.31
C THR A 43 3.47 16.38 10.27
N ALA A 44 2.25 16.87 10.14
CA ALA A 44 1.70 17.94 10.97
C ALA A 44 1.24 17.48 12.35
N SER A 45 1.02 16.19 12.56
CA SER A 45 0.54 15.67 13.85
C SER A 45 1.62 15.76 14.92
N PRO A 46 1.33 16.38 16.09
CA PRO A 46 2.29 16.46 17.20
C PRO A 46 2.24 15.22 18.12
N HIS A 47 1.43 14.24 17.82
CA HIS A 47 1.17 13.10 18.68
C HIS A 47 1.84 11.82 18.16
N PRO A 48 2.05 10.81 19.01
CA PRO A 48 2.35 9.46 18.56
C PRO A 48 1.31 9.03 17.52
N THR A 49 1.77 8.48 16.40
CA THR A 49 0.91 8.28 15.23
C THR A 49 0.97 6.85 14.75
N LEU A 50 -0.19 6.31 14.45
CA LEU A 50 -0.39 5.04 13.75
C LEU A 50 -1.11 5.31 12.44
N VAL A 51 -0.64 4.66 11.38
CA VAL A 51 -1.31 4.66 10.07
C VAL A 51 -1.45 3.21 9.63
N CYS A 52 -2.66 2.76 9.44
CA CYS A 52 -2.91 1.39 9.01
C CYS A 52 -4.03 1.34 7.98
N GLY A 53 -3.96 0.37 7.11
CA GLY A 53 -4.96 0.14 6.09
C GLY A 53 -4.44 -0.62 4.89
N ASP A 54 -5.33 -0.78 3.92
CA ASP A 54 -5.03 -1.31 2.60
C ASP A 54 -4.67 -0.15 1.67
N PHE A 55 -3.42 -0.11 1.24
CA PHE A 55 -2.94 0.95 0.35
C PHE A 55 -3.04 0.58 -1.13
N ASN A 56 -3.46 -0.63 -1.45
CA ASN A 56 -3.45 -1.17 -2.82
C ASN A 56 -2.13 -0.92 -3.55
N SER A 57 -1.02 -0.88 -2.81
CA SER A 57 0.29 -0.51 -3.33
C SER A 57 1.38 -1.32 -2.66
N LEU A 58 2.34 -1.79 -3.44
CA LEU A 58 3.45 -2.61 -2.96
C LEU A 58 4.49 -1.78 -2.20
N PRO A 59 5.37 -2.43 -1.40
CA PRO A 59 6.43 -1.71 -0.67
C PRO A 59 7.41 -0.92 -1.53
N SER A 60 7.52 -1.26 -2.81
CA SER A 60 8.35 -0.52 -3.77
C SER A 60 7.68 0.70 -4.38
N SER A 61 6.41 0.95 -4.05
CA SER A 61 5.60 1.97 -4.70
C SER A 61 5.84 3.38 -4.16
N TYR A 62 5.50 4.36 -4.98
CA TYR A 62 5.47 5.78 -4.58
C TYR A 62 4.52 6.01 -3.40
N THR A 63 3.34 5.39 -3.41
CA THR A 63 2.35 5.49 -2.33
C THR A 63 2.93 5.05 -1.00
N TYR A 64 3.57 3.88 -0.96
CA TYR A 64 4.21 3.37 0.25
C TYR A 64 5.26 4.34 0.80
N HIS A 65 6.19 4.77 -0.04
CA HIS A 65 7.29 5.65 0.38
C HIS A 65 6.80 7.03 0.81
N THR A 66 5.79 7.56 0.12
CA THR A 66 5.20 8.86 0.44
C THR A 66 4.45 8.82 1.77
N MET A 67 3.65 7.79 1.99
CA MET A 67 2.92 7.61 3.24
C MET A 67 3.85 7.43 4.43
N LYS A 68 4.85 6.58 4.27
CA LYS A 68 5.82 6.30 5.33
C LYS A 68 6.71 7.52 5.61
N GLY A 69 7.19 8.18 4.57
CA GLY A 69 8.10 9.32 4.70
C GLY A 69 9.30 9.00 5.59
N ASN A 70 9.79 10.02 6.30
CA ASN A 70 10.90 9.89 7.24
C ASN A 70 10.44 9.69 8.69
N ARG A 71 9.17 9.95 8.97
CA ARG A 71 8.64 9.92 10.34
C ARG A 71 8.19 8.53 10.78
N LEU A 72 7.56 7.78 9.88
CA LEU A 72 6.94 6.51 10.23
C LEU A 72 7.87 5.34 9.94
N LYS A 73 7.69 4.28 10.69
CA LYS A 73 8.35 2.99 10.50
C LYS A 73 7.31 1.96 10.11
N ASP A 74 7.70 1.05 9.22
CA ASP A 74 6.86 -0.09 8.82
C ASP A 74 6.94 -1.14 9.92
N GLY A 75 5.79 -1.47 10.52
CA GLY A 75 5.72 -2.43 11.62
C GLY A 75 6.28 -3.80 11.25
N PHE A 76 6.08 -4.25 10.02
CA PHE A 76 6.66 -5.50 9.56
C PHE A 76 8.20 -5.45 9.60
N GLN A 77 8.80 -4.37 9.15
CA GLN A 77 10.27 -4.23 9.13
C GLN A 77 10.85 -4.12 10.54
N THR A 78 10.13 -3.54 11.49
CA THR A 78 10.63 -3.35 12.84
C THR A 78 10.51 -4.58 13.73
N CYS A 79 9.49 -5.41 13.54
CA CYS A 79 9.25 -6.56 14.41
C CYS A 79 8.59 -7.77 13.75
N GLY A 80 8.52 -7.79 12.42
CA GLY A 80 7.95 -8.92 11.70
C GLY A 80 8.88 -10.14 11.70
N HIS A 81 8.29 -11.31 11.77
CA HIS A 81 8.98 -12.59 11.73
C HIS A 81 8.48 -13.47 10.61
N GLY A 82 9.39 -14.26 10.04
CA GLY A 82 9.06 -15.32 9.09
C GLY A 82 8.85 -14.85 7.66
N TYR A 83 8.36 -15.76 6.86
CA TYR A 83 8.09 -15.53 5.44
C TYR A 83 6.74 -14.87 5.26
N MET A 84 6.72 -13.56 5.19
CA MET A 84 5.63 -12.89 4.51
C MET A 84 6.07 -12.60 3.07
N TYR A 85 5.13 -12.66 2.15
CA TYR A 85 5.38 -12.25 0.77
C TYR A 85 5.56 -10.73 0.75
N THR A 86 6.71 -10.27 1.23
CA THR A 86 6.99 -8.84 1.46
C THR A 86 6.83 -7.98 0.22
N PHE A 87 7.13 -8.54 -0.94
CA PHE A 87 6.99 -7.84 -2.22
C PHE A 87 5.53 -7.77 -2.72
N LEU A 88 4.62 -8.55 -2.11
CA LEU A 88 3.19 -8.55 -2.44
C LEU A 88 2.32 -7.92 -1.36
N ARG A 89 2.93 -7.31 -0.34
CA ARG A 89 2.16 -6.66 0.71
C ARG A 89 1.45 -5.41 0.20
N ILE A 90 0.20 -5.26 0.56
CA ILE A 90 -0.62 -4.08 0.27
C ILE A 90 -1.31 -3.54 1.53
N ASP A 91 -1.32 -4.31 2.60
CA ASP A 91 -1.87 -3.93 3.90
C ASP A 91 -0.73 -3.62 4.87
N TYR A 92 -0.80 -2.49 5.53
CA TYR A 92 0.31 -1.97 6.33
C TYR A 92 -0.14 -1.45 7.69
N ILE A 93 0.78 -1.53 8.65
CA ILE A 93 0.72 -0.80 9.91
C ILE A 93 2.03 -0.02 10.03
N PHE A 94 1.95 1.30 9.94
CA PHE A 94 3.06 2.20 10.16
C PHE A 94 2.92 2.87 11.53
N HIS A 95 4.03 3.10 12.18
CA HIS A 95 4.04 3.74 13.51
C HIS A 95 5.14 4.78 13.61
N SER A 96 4.92 5.80 14.44
CA SER A 96 5.94 6.79 14.75
C SER A 96 6.95 6.24 15.76
N GLU A 97 8.04 6.96 15.95
CA GLU A 97 9.14 6.53 16.80
C GLU A 97 8.77 6.43 18.28
N GLU A 98 7.76 7.16 18.71
CA GLU A 98 7.25 7.14 20.10
C GLU A 98 6.59 5.82 20.48
N LEU A 99 6.32 4.98 19.49
CA LEU A 99 5.74 3.66 19.67
C LEU A 99 6.81 2.60 19.42
N GLU A 100 6.85 1.59 20.27
CA GLU A 100 7.75 0.45 20.11
C GLU A 100 6.98 -0.76 19.64
N GLY A 101 7.37 -1.32 18.49
CA GLY A 101 6.80 -2.57 18.00
C GLY A 101 7.30 -3.76 18.80
N LEU A 102 6.39 -4.60 19.27
CA LEU A 102 6.72 -5.79 20.04
C LEU A 102 6.52 -7.06 19.22
N ASP A 103 5.50 -7.09 18.39
CA ASP A 103 5.15 -8.27 17.63
C ASP A 103 4.32 -7.88 16.40
N TYR A 104 4.48 -8.63 15.32
CA TYR A 104 3.77 -8.39 14.05
C TYR A 104 3.52 -9.72 13.37
N PHE A 105 2.28 -10.03 13.06
CA PHE A 105 1.92 -11.28 12.40
C PHE A 105 0.67 -11.12 11.53
N SER A 106 0.51 -12.05 10.60
CA SER A 106 -0.65 -12.07 9.70
C SER A 106 -1.16 -13.51 9.62
N PRO A 107 -2.20 -13.85 10.38
CA PRO A 107 -2.77 -15.20 10.34
C PRO A 107 -3.50 -15.44 9.02
N GLU A 108 -3.43 -16.67 8.50
CA GLU A 108 -4.20 -17.07 7.33
C GLU A 108 -5.65 -17.31 7.73
N LEU A 109 -6.57 -16.69 6.99
CA LEU A 109 -8.01 -16.84 7.19
C LEU A 109 -8.69 -17.19 5.87
N ASP A 110 -9.70 -18.06 5.93
CA ASP A 110 -10.36 -18.58 4.74
C ASP A 110 -11.54 -17.74 4.26
N TYR A 111 -12.02 -16.79 5.07
CA TYR A 111 -13.23 -16.04 4.77
C TYR A 111 -12.98 -14.66 4.12
N SER A 112 -11.75 -14.35 3.80
CA SER A 112 -11.38 -13.09 3.13
C SER A 112 -10.24 -13.34 2.15
N ASP A 113 -10.18 -12.55 1.09
CA ASP A 113 -9.05 -12.50 0.16
C ASP A 113 -7.85 -11.75 0.76
N HIS A 114 -8.04 -11.04 1.88
CA HIS A 114 -6.99 -10.43 2.67
C HIS A 114 -6.80 -11.15 3.99
N ASN A 115 -5.56 -11.45 4.35
CA ASN A 115 -5.25 -11.89 5.69
C ASN A 115 -5.11 -10.67 6.61
N PRO A 116 -5.63 -10.73 7.85
CA PRO A 116 -5.48 -9.60 8.75
C PRO A 116 -4.02 -9.40 9.13
N VAL A 117 -3.66 -8.17 9.39
CA VAL A 117 -2.35 -7.80 9.93
C VAL A 117 -2.54 -7.37 11.37
N VAL A 118 -1.80 -7.99 12.28
CA VAL A 118 -1.89 -7.76 13.71
C VAL A 118 -0.54 -7.31 14.24
N MET A 119 -0.53 -6.25 15.02
CA MET A 119 0.68 -5.72 15.62
C MET A 119 0.42 -5.37 17.08
N ARG A 120 1.36 -5.77 17.93
CA ARG A 120 1.37 -5.38 19.32
C ARG A 120 2.47 -4.34 19.54
N MET A 121 2.13 -3.25 20.20
CA MET A 121 3.01 -2.12 20.44
C MET A 121 2.87 -1.61 21.86
N LYS A 122 3.87 -0.87 22.31
CA LYS A 122 3.76 -0.10 23.55
C LYS A 122 4.21 1.33 23.30
N ILE A 123 3.71 2.25 24.11
CA ILE A 123 4.13 3.64 24.13
C ILE A 123 5.42 3.72 24.94
N LYS A 124 6.43 4.33 24.34
CA LYS A 124 7.72 4.51 25.03
C LYS A 124 7.62 5.47 26.22
#